data_da63d50c86611ed836a15d0ffeb49f79
#
_entry.id   da63d50c86611ed836a15d0ffeb49f79
#
_cell.length_a   1.000
_cell.length_b   1.000
_cell.length_c   1.000
_cell.angle_alpha   90.00
_cell.angle_beta   90.00
_cell.angle_gamma   90.00
#
_symmetry.space_group_name_H-M   'P 1'
#
loop_
_entity.id
_entity.type
_entity.pdbx_description
1 polymer ?
#
loop_
_entity_poly.entity_id
_entity_poly.type
_entity_poly.pdbx_seq_one_letter_code
_entity_poly.pdbx_strand_id
1 'polypeptide(L)'
;MPGNGEAVARRTEARSGEGPGGVLSRGVVILFAVACGAAVANVYFSQPLLATMGQDLAMSPALVGSVVTLTHVGYGLGLFFLVPLGDVADRRRLIVAQLLLLVVALIVVAAAHTAAILLVGMAVMGLLAVVTQTLVAFAASLAPPAGRGRVVGLVTSGVVIGILLARTASGLMADLAGWRSVYLASASLTALLALILYRVLPHHSDAPPTTLRYGQLLRSTITLFGRERLLRLRALFGLLIFAAFSTLWSSVALPLSEAPYFLPHSAIGALGLIGVAGALAATLAGRLNDRGLSGRTTGIALALLAASWLPLAFTRSSLWALCVGVILLDLAVQAVHVTNQTLIYALHPDAGSRLIGGYMVFYSIGSATGAIAATSLYAVAGWGAVCALGAAFSCLALALWVFTPHRIAGPATTKRPSRSGG
;
A
#
# COMPACT_ATOMS: atom_id res chain seq x y z
N MET A 1 1.77 -60.49 35.08
CA MET A 1 1.31 -59.08 35.06
C MET A 1 2.27 -58.27 34.20
N PRO A 2 1.90 -57.94 32.97
CA PRO A 2 2.55 -56.89 32.19
C PRO A 2 1.48 -55.80 31.90
N GLY A 3 1.66 -54.60 32.39
CA GLY A 3 0.59 -53.58 32.18
C GLY A 3 0.97 -52.13 32.47
N ASN A 4 2.15 -51.81 33.03
CA ASN A 4 2.45 -50.43 33.45
C ASN A 4 3.44 -49.68 32.54
N GLY A 5 4.11 -50.33 31.60
CA GLY A 5 5.08 -49.70 30.68
C GLY A 5 4.44 -48.96 29.50
N GLU A 6 3.36 -49.50 28.95
CA GLU A 6 2.71 -48.91 27.78
C GLU A 6 1.90 -47.65 28.08
N ALA A 7 1.31 -47.55 29.28
CA ALA A 7 0.55 -46.37 29.70
C ALA A 7 1.45 -45.14 29.96
N VAL A 8 2.67 -45.36 30.39
CA VAL A 8 3.65 -44.29 30.60
C VAL A 8 4.23 -43.85 29.26
N ALA A 9 4.50 -44.76 28.33
CA ALA A 9 4.95 -44.41 26.96
C ALA A 9 3.92 -43.57 26.20
N ARG A 10 2.64 -43.94 26.26
CA ARG A 10 1.56 -43.17 25.59
C ARG A 10 1.33 -41.77 26.21
N ARG A 11 1.61 -41.59 27.52
CA ARG A 11 1.55 -40.26 28.15
C ARG A 11 2.77 -39.40 27.83
N THR A 12 3.90 -39.99 27.50
CA THR A 12 5.10 -39.26 27.08
C THR A 12 5.01 -38.85 25.61
N GLU A 13 4.43 -39.69 24.75
CA GLU A 13 4.18 -39.36 23.34
C GLU A 13 3.09 -38.28 23.15
N ALA A 14 2.08 -38.24 24.03
CA ALA A 14 1.04 -37.19 24.00
C ALA A 14 1.55 -35.82 24.49
N ARG A 15 2.72 -35.74 25.16
CA ARG A 15 3.36 -34.48 25.58
C ARG A 15 4.46 -33.99 24.63
N SER A 16 4.94 -34.82 23.71
CA SER A 16 5.96 -34.45 22.73
C SER A 16 5.40 -33.87 21.42
N GLY A 17 4.08 -33.69 21.33
CA GLY A 17 3.40 -33.08 20.17
C GLY A 17 3.37 -31.54 20.16
N GLU A 18 3.78 -30.89 21.23
CA GLU A 18 3.93 -29.43 21.26
C GLU A 18 5.42 -29.06 21.01
N GLY A 19 5.84 -29.15 19.77
CA GLY A 19 7.07 -28.51 19.32
C GLY A 19 6.97 -26.98 19.50
N PRO A 20 8.11 -26.26 19.65
CA PRO A 20 8.12 -24.80 19.90
C PRO A 20 7.75 -23.95 18.69
N GLY A 21 6.79 -24.39 17.90
CA GLY A 21 6.14 -23.64 16.82
C GLY A 21 4.77 -23.18 17.27
N GLY A 22 4.70 -22.27 18.24
CA GLY A 22 3.45 -21.69 18.70
C GLY A 22 2.65 -21.13 17.52
N VAL A 23 1.51 -21.78 17.23
CA VAL A 23 0.53 -21.28 16.25
C VAL A 23 0.22 -19.84 16.63
N LEU A 24 0.54 -18.88 15.76
CA LEU A 24 0.16 -17.48 15.94
C LEU A 24 -1.31 -17.42 16.36
N SER A 25 -1.57 -16.95 17.58
CA SER A 25 -2.96 -16.85 18.05
C SER A 25 -3.73 -15.91 17.11
N ARG A 26 -5.00 -16.18 16.89
CA ARG A 26 -5.86 -15.34 16.05
C ARG A 26 -5.79 -13.87 16.50
N GLY A 27 -5.70 -13.62 17.81
CA GLY A 27 -5.58 -12.28 18.36
C GLY A 27 -4.32 -11.55 17.91
N VAL A 28 -3.18 -12.24 17.84
CA VAL A 28 -1.92 -11.65 17.35
C VAL A 28 -2.02 -11.32 15.86
N VAL A 29 -2.62 -12.19 15.04
CA VAL A 29 -2.80 -11.92 13.60
C VAL A 29 -3.73 -10.72 13.38
N ILE A 30 -4.80 -10.59 14.17
CA ILE A 30 -5.68 -9.41 14.13
C ILE A 30 -4.92 -8.15 14.57
N LEU A 31 -4.10 -8.24 15.62
CA LEU A 31 -3.27 -7.13 16.06
C LEU A 31 -2.31 -6.64 14.94
N PHE A 32 -1.68 -7.56 14.21
CA PHE A 32 -0.87 -7.22 13.03
C PHE A 32 -1.71 -6.54 11.95
N ALA A 33 -2.91 -7.05 11.68
CA ALA A 33 -3.81 -6.46 10.68
C ALA A 33 -4.22 -5.02 11.06
N VAL A 34 -4.58 -4.79 12.32
CA VAL A 34 -4.93 -3.47 12.85
C VAL A 34 -3.74 -2.52 12.79
N ALA A 35 -2.55 -2.98 13.22
CA ALA A 35 -1.34 -2.18 13.19
C ALA A 35 -0.92 -1.80 11.75
N CYS A 36 -1.03 -2.73 10.81
CA CYS A 36 -0.80 -2.46 9.39
C CYS A 36 -1.80 -1.43 8.83
N GLY A 37 -3.08 -1.60 9.14
CA GLY A 37 -4.13 -0.68 8.71
C GLY A 37 -3.93 0.72 9.28
N ALA A 38 -3.65 0.84 10.58
CA ALA A 38 -3.38 2.13 11.23
C ALA A 38 -2.13 2.81 10.66
N ALA A 39 -1.05 2.08 10.42
CA ALA A 39 0.19 2.65 9.89
C ALA A 39 0.02 3.15 8.45
N VAL A 40 -0.61 2.36 7.57
CA VAL A 40 -0.83 2.76 6.17
C VAL A 40 -1.85 3.89 6.04
N ALA A 41 -2.84 3.98 6.93
CA ALA A 41 -3.86 5.02 6.92
C ALA A 41 -3.24 6.44 6.96
N ASN A 42 -2.10 6.60 7.63
CA ASN A 42 -1.39 7.88 7.74
C ASN A 42 -1.02 8.47 6.36
N VAL A 43 -0.73 7.63 5.37
CA VAL A 43 -0.39 8.06 4.01
C VAL A 43 -1.57 8.72 3.30
N TYR A 44 -2.80 8.40 3.72
CA TYR A 44 -4.03 8.81 3.03
C TYR A 44 -4.86 9.87 3.78
N PHE A 45 -4.57 10.12 5.06
CA PHE A 45 -5.34 11.08 5.88
C PHE A 45 -5.39 12.49 5.31
N SER A 46 -4.30 12.96 4.70
CA SER A 46 -4.22 14.33 4.19
C SER A 46 -5.13 14.60 2.98
N GLN A 47 -5.52 13.57 2.22
CA GLN A 47 -6.20 13.75 0.94
C GLN A 47 -7.52 14.55 1.03
N PRO A 48 -8.47 14.24 1.93
CA PRO A 48 -9.67 15.08 2.09
C PRO A 48 -9.42 16.40 2.81
N LEU A 49 -8.24 16.60 3.42
CA LEU A 49 -7.90 17.73 4.28
C LEU A 49 -7.05 18.79 3.59
N LEU A 50 -6.62 18.55 2.36
CA LEU A 50 -5.63 19.38 1.65
C LEU A 50 -6.04 20.84 1.56
N ALA A 51 -7.31 21.12 1.27
CA ALA A 51 -7.82 22.50 1.17
C ALA A 51 -7.69 23.23 2.50
N THR A 52 -8.12 22.61 3.61
CA THR A 52 -8.09 23.21 4.95
C THR A 52 -6.65 23.35 5.46
N MET A 53 -5.78 22.36 5.25
CA MET A 53 -4.37 22.46 5.62
C MET A 53 -3.68 23.58 4.86
N GLY A 54 -4.01 23.74 3.56
CA GLY A 54 -3.49 24.83 2.74
C GLY A 54 -3.94 26.20 3.21
N GLN A 55 -5.21 26.35 3.57
CA GLN A 55 -5.76 27.61 4.09
C GLN A 55 -5.17 27.96 5.46
N ASP A 56 -5.12 27.01 6.38
CA ASP A 56 -4.66 27.19 7.76
C ASP A 56 -3.17 27.58 7.86
N LEU A 57 -2.35 27.09 6.95
CA LEU A 57 -0.90 27.36 6.88
C LEU A 57 -0.51 28.35 5.77
N ALA A 58 -1.49 29.05 5.19
CA ALA A 58 -1.30 30.04 4.12
C ALA A 58 -0.42 29.50 2.96
N MET A 59 -0.62 28.23 2.58
CA MET A 59 0.12 27.59 1.50
C MET A 59 -0.44 28.03 0.13
N SER A 60 0.45 28.28 -0.83
CA SER A 60 0.00 28.48 -2.20
C SER A 60 -0.63 27.20 -2.77
N PRO A 61 -1.60 27.29 -3.69
CA PRO A 61 -2.25 26.13 -4.29
C PRO A 61 -1.26 25.12 -4.88
N ALA A 62 -0.16 25.58 -5.44
CA ALA A 62 0.91 24.71 -5.97
C ALA A 62 1.65 23.94 -4.85
N LEU A 63 1.78 24.53 -3.65
CA LEU A 63 2.44 23.90 -2.51
C LEU A 63 1.56 22.86 -1.80
N VAL A 64 0.23 22.98 -1.88
CA VAL A 64 -0.69 22.04 -1.22
C VAL A 64 -0.45 20.60 -1.68
N GLY A 65 -0.20 20.38 -2.96
CA GLY A 65 0.14 19.05 -3.49
C GLY A 65 1.42 18.45 -2.95
N SER A 66 2.35 19.30 -2.49
CA SER A 66 3.60 18.84 -1.87
C SER A 66 3.38 18.05 -0.59
N VAL A 67 2.24 18.21 0.09
CA VAL A 67 1.86 17.43 1.27
C VAL A 67 1.81 15.95 0.91
N VAL A 68 1.05 15.59 -0.11
CA VAL A 68 0.91 14.20 -0.58
C VAL A 68 2.20 13.74 -1.26
N THR A 69 2.80 14.60 -2.07
CA THR A 69 4.06 14.29 -2.78
C THR A 69 5.17 13.89 -1.84
N LEU A 70 5.45 14.69 -0.81
CA LEU A 70 6.51 14.42 0.15
C LEU A 70 6.20 13.20 1.03
N THR A 71 4.93 12.97 1.36
CA THR A 71 4.51 11.72 2.02
C THR A 71 4.89 10.50 1.17
N HIS A 72 4.61 10.51 -0.13
CA HIS A 72 4.94 9.39 -1.01
C HIS A 72 6.44 9.29 -1.31
N VAL A 73 7.16 10.41 -1.42
CA VAL A 73 8.63 10.40 -1.53
C VAL A 73 9.23 9.78 -0.28
N GLY A 74 8.80 10.20 0.90
CA GLY A 74 9.21 9.58 2.17
C GLY A 74 8.91 8.09 2.19
N TYR A 75 7.69 7.69 1.80
CA TYR A 75 7.28 6.28 1.73
C TYR A 75 8.17 5.48 0.77
N GLY A 76 8.46 6.00 -0.41
CA GLY A 76 9.38 5.38 -1.38
C GLY A 76 10.80 5.21 -0.84
N LEU A 77 11.33 6.24 -0.16
CA LEU A 77 12.63 6.16 0.52
C LEU A 77 12.60 5.12 1.63
N GLY A 78 11.53 5.06 2.42
CA GLY A 78 11.34 4.05 3.45
C GLY A 78 11.31 2.63 2.87
N LEU A 79 10.60 2.41 1.76
CA LEU A 79 10.58 1.12 1.07
C LEU A 79 11.96 0.69 0.62
N PHE A 80 12.77 1.61 0.12
CA PHE A 80 14.10 1.31 -0.37
C PHE A 80 15.11 1.10 0.75
N PHE A 81 15.08 1.94 1.79
CA PHE A 81 16.08 1.92 2.86
C PHE A 81 15.63 1.16 4.11
N LEU A 82 14.39 1.32 4.59
CA LEU A 82 13.98 0.74 5.88
C LEU A 82 13.47 -0.70 5.76
N VAL A 83 12.78 -1.05 4.68
CA VAL A 83 12.24 -2.42 4.54
C VAL A 83 13.36 -3.47 4.50
N PRO A 84 14.49 -3.30 3.76
CA PRO A 84 15.58 -4.26 3.77
C PRO A 84 16.30 -4.41 5.14
N LEU A 85 16.19 -3.41 6.03
CA LEU A 85 16.71 -3.54 7.39
C LEU A 85 16.02 -4.68 8.17
N GLY A 86 14.76 -4.98 7.85
CA GLY A 86 14.03 -6.11 8.45
C GLY A 86 14.61 -7.49 8.15
N ASP A 87 15.54 -7.60 7.18
CA ASP A 87 16.25 -8.85 6.86
C ASP A 87 17.57 -8.98 7.63
N VAL A 88 18.10 -7.89 8.22
CA VAL A 88 19.40 -7.84 8.89
C VAL A 88 19.27 -7.53 10.38
N ALA A 89 18.28 -6.69 10.75
CA ALA A 89 18.05 -6.26 12.12
C ALA A 89 17.00 -7.14 12.83
N ASP A 90 17.02 -7.08 14.16
CA ASP A 90 15.92 -7.64 14.97
C ASP A 90 14.60 -6.98 14.60
N ARG A 91 13.70 -7.75 13.98
CA ARG A 91 12.41 -7.26 13.45
C ARG A 91 11.54 -6.65 14.52
N ARG A 92 11.50 -7.20 15.74
CA ARG A 92 10.75 -6.64 16.85
C ARG A 92 11.23 -5.24 17.21
N ARG A 93 12.56 -5.09 17.41
CA ARG A 93 13.16 -3.79 17.74
C ARG A 93 12.94 -2.78 16.61
N LEU A 94 13.09 -3.21 15.37
CA LEU A 94 12.88 -2.37 14.20
C LEU A 94 11.43 -1.86 14.13
N ILE A 95 10.44 -2.76 14.27
CA ILE A 95 9.01 -2.41 14.24
C ILE A 95 8.67 -1.42 15.35
N VAL A 96 9.08 -1.70 16.58
CA VAL A 96 8.79 -0.82 17.72
C VAL A 96 9.45 0.54 17.56
N ALA A 97 10.72 0.59 17.12
CA ALA A 97 11.42 1.83 16.86
C ALA A 97 10.74 2.65 15.74
N GLN A 98 10.36 2.01 14.63
CA GLN A 98 9.63 2.67 13.55
C GLN A 98 8.28 3.24 14.03
N LEU A 99 7.51 2.49 14.84
CA LEU A 99 6.24 2.97 15.38
C LEU A 99 6.43 4.13 16.36
N LEU A 100 7.42 4.09 17.24
CA LEU A 100 7.69 5.19 18.17
C LEU A 100 8.16 6.46 17.43
N LEU A 101 9.01 6.31 16.41
CA LEU A 101 9.41 7.44 15.57
C LEU A 101 8.21 7.96 14.75
N LEU A 102 7.30 7.08 14.31
CA LEU A 102 6.07 7.48 13.62
C LEU A 102 5.16 8.29 14.54
N VAL A 103 5.05 7.94 15.83
CA VAL A 103 4.34 8.75 16.83
C VAL A 103 4.92 10.16 16.91
N VAL A 104 6.25 10.28 16.97
CA VAL A 104 6.92 11.59 17.00
C VAL A 104 6.60 12.39 15.73
N ALA A 105 6.71 11.75 14.55
CA ALA A 105 6.39 12.42 13.28
C ALA A 105 4.93 12.89 13.23
N LEU A 106 3.98 12.09 13.72
CA LEU A 106 2.56 12.43 13.77
C LEU A 106 2.30 13.63 14.72
N ILE A 107 2.98 13.68 15.86
CA ILE A 107 2.90 14.82 16.79
C ILE A 107 3.48 16.08 16.12
N VAL A 108 4.61 15.97 15.41
CA VAL A 108 5.21 17.10 14.66
C VAL A 108 4.23 17.60 13.59
N VAL A 109 3.58 16.73 12.86
CA VAL A 109 2.55 17.10 11.86
C VAL A 109 1.37 17.81 12.54
N ALA A 110 0.87 17.28 13.65
CA ALA A 110 -0.25 17.88 14.39
C ALA A 110 0.10 19.25 14.97
N ALA A 111 1.35 19.44 15.41
CA ALA A 111 1.85 20.68 15.99
C ALA A 111 2.40 21.67 14.94
N ALA A 112 2.30 21.36 13.64
CA ALA A 112 2.85 22.21 12.59
C ALA A 112 2.13 23.57 12.52
N HIS A 113 2.91 24.65 12.64
CA HIS A 113 2.45 26.04 12.51
C HIS A 113 2.97 26.70 11.22
N THR A 114 3.81 26.02 10.46
CA THR A 114 4.35 26.49 9.18
C THR A 114 4.28 25.37 8.14
N ALA A 115 4.18 25.75 6.88
CA ALA A 115 4.22 24.81 5.77
C ALA A 115 5.50 23.94 5.78
N ALA A 116 6.65 24.51 6.13
CA ALA A 116 7.92 23.78 6.17
C ALA A 116 7.91 22.64 7.21
N ILE A 117 7.44 22.92 8.43
CA ILE A 117 7.33 21.90 9.49
C ILE A 117 6.35 20.81 9.07
N LEU A 118 5.20 21.18 8.49
CA LEU A 118 4.23 20.23 7.97
C LEU A 118 4.87 19.32 6.91
N LEU A 119 5.52 19.89 5.90
CA LEU A 119 6.08 19.15 4.77
C LEU A 119 7.20 18.18 5.20
N VAL A 120 8.09 18.62 6.12
CA VAL A 120 9.12 17.74 6.70
C VAL A 120 8.47 16.64 7.53
N GLY A 121 7.49 16.98 8.37
CA GLY A 121 6.73 15.99 9.14
C GLY A 121 6.05 14.94 8.27
N MET A 122 5.42 15.36 7.18
CA MET A 122 4.76 14.46 6.21
C MET A 122 5.76 13.55 5.49
N ALA A 123 6.93 14.04 5.12
CA ALA A 123 7.99 13.23 4.53
C ALA A 123 8.50 12.15 5.51
N VAL A 124 8.76 12.53 6.77
CA VAL A 124 9.23 11.61 7.82
C VAL A 124 8.13 10.62 8.18
N MET A 125 6.88 11.06 8.31
CA MET A 125 5.73 10.20 8.53
C MET A 125 5.58 9.16 7.42
N GLY A 126 5.67 9.58 6.14
CA GLY A 126 5.65 8.70 4.99
C GLY A 126 6.78 7.67 5.05
N LEU A 127 8.01 8.09 5.33
CA LEU A 127 9.18 7.22 5.46
C LEU A 127 8.98 6.14 6.52
N LEU A 128 8.33 6.47 7.64
CA LEU A 128 8.11 5.55 8.75
C LEU A 128 6.85 4.67 8.58
N ALA A 129 5.86 5.11 7.79
CA ALA A 129 4.64 4.34 7.51
C ALA A 129 4.91 3.01 6.78
N VAL A 130 6.11 2.82 6.23
CA VAL A 130 6.58 1.54 5.66
C VAL A 130 6.70 0.43 6.71
N VAL A 131 6.58 0.73 8.01
CA VAL A 131 6.45 -0.28 9.07
C VAL A 131 5.36 -1.30 8.75
N THR A 132 4.35 -0.92 7.99
CA THR A 132 3.33 -1.82 7.41
C THR A 132 3.98 -3.00 6.69
N GLN A 133 4.98 -2.76 5.84
CA GLN A 133 5.65 -3.81 5.07
C GLN A 133 6.50 -4.70 5.99
N THR A 134 7.16 -4.11 6.97
CA THR A 134 7.93 -4.84 7.99
C THR A 134 7.02 -5.75 8.83
N LEU A 135 5.84 -5.26 9.22
CA LEU A 135 4.82 -6.03 9.94
C LEU A 135 4.30 -7.21 9.10
N VAL A 136 3.95 -6.99 7.82
CA VAL A 136 3.49 -8.06 6.91
C VAL A 136 4.58 -9.13 6.76
N ALA A 137 5.84 -8.73 6.55
CA ALA A 137 6.96 -9.65 6.41
C ALA A 137 7.21 -10.43 7.72
N PHE A 138 7.06 -9.78 8.87
CA PHE A 138 7.24 -10.43 10.17
C PHE A 138 6.11 -11.42 10.45
N ALA A 139 4.84 -11.06 10.20
CA ALA A 139 3.71 -11.98 10.32
C ALA A 139 3.89 -13.22 9.43
N ALA A 140 4.39 -13.04 8.21
CA ALA A 140 4.70 -14.13 7.30
C ALA A 140 5.80 -15.06 7.82
N SER A 141 6.81 -14.53 8.52
CA SER A 141 7.91 -15.35 9.09
C SER A 141 7.51 -16.12 10.34
N LEU A 142 6.55 -15.61 11.11
CA LEU A 142 6.02 -16.27 12.29
C LEU A 142 4.98 -17.35 11.96
N ALA A 143 4.44 -17.36 10.74
CA ALA A 143 3.41 -18.28 10.32
C ALA A 143 4.00 -19.62 9.85
N PRO A 144 3.40 -20.77 10.23
CA PRO A 144 3.82 -22.08 9.73
C PRO A 144 3.63 -22.14 8.21
N PRO A 145 4.45 -22.89 7.46
CA PRO A 145 4.42 -22.94 5.99
C PRO A 145 3.02 -23.20 5.42
N ALA A 146 2.26 -24.14 6.00
CA ALA A 146 0.91 -24.49 5.57
C ALA A 146 -0.14 -23.39 5.80
N GLY A 147 0.10 -22.46 6.74
CA GLY A 147 -0.83 -21.38 7.12
C GLY A 147 -0.39 -19.98 6.66
N ARG A 148 0.81 -19.85 6.11
CA ARG A 148 1.45 -18.54 5.80
C ARG A 148 0.59 -17.67 4.90
N GLY A 149 0.04 -18.23 3.82
CA GLY A 149 -0.83 -17.49 2.90
C GLY A 149 -2.07 -16.92 3.58
N ARG A 150 -2.68 -17.67 4.49
CA ARG A 150 -3.87 -17.22 5.26
C ARG A 150 -3.52 -16.07 6.21
N VAL A 151 -2.39 -16.17 6.91
CA VAL A 151 -1.92 -15.11 7.83
C VAL A 151 -1.61 -13.83 7.06
N VAL A 152 -0.82 -13.93 5.99
CA VAL A 152 -0.49 -12.79 5.12
C VAL A 152 -1.75 -12.17 4.54
N GLY A 153 -2.69 -12.98 4.04
CA GLY A 153 -3.97 -12.51 3.52
C GLY A 153 -4.77 -11.72 4.54
N LEU A 154 -4.87 -12.21 5.79
CA LEU A 154 -5.60 -11.51 6.85
C LEU A 154 -4.91 -10.20 7.25
N VAL A 155 -3.58 -10.19 7.37
CA VAL A 155 -2.81 -8.97 7.70
C VAL A 155 -2.94 -7.93 6.57
N THR A 156 -2.85 -8.37 5.31
CA THR A 156 -3.03 -7.49 4.14
C THR A 156 -4.46 -6.98 4.02
N SER A 157 -5.46 -7.74 4.44
CA SER A 157 -6.85 -7.23 4.51
C SER A 157 -6.95 -6.03 5.46
N GLY A 158 -6.18 -6.04 6.57
CA GLY A 158 -6.07 -4.88 7.46
C GLY A 158 -5.52 -3.65 6.74
N VAL A 159 -4.51 -3.82 5.88
CA VAL A 159 -3.97 -2.72 5.04
C VAL A 159 -5.07 -2.14 4.14
N VAL A 160 -5.81 -2.99 3.44
CA VAL A 160 -6.89 -2.54 2.54
C VAL A 160 -7.98 -1.79 3.31
N ILE A 161 -8.43 -2.34 4.44
CA ILE A 161 -9.42 -1.69 5.31
C ILE A 161 -8.88 -0.35 5.82
N GLY A 162 -7.61 -0.28 6.23
CA GLY A 162 -6.96 0.95 6.67
C GLY A 162 -6.97 2.04 5.59
N ILE A 163 -6.65 1.69 4.35
CA ILE A 163 -6.70 2.64 3.21
C ILE A 163 -8.12 3.14 2.96
N LEU A 164 -9.10 2.23 2.97
CA LEU A 164 -10.51 2.59 2.71
C LEU A 164 -11.08 3.50 3.80
N LEU A 165 -10.83 3.16 5.06
CA LEU A 165 -11.35 3.92 6.20
C LEU A 165 -10.57 5.22 6.45
N ALA A 166 -9.33 5.32 6.01
CA ALA A 166 -8.47 6.47 6.30
C ALA A 166 -9.13 7.80 5.90
N ARG A 167 -9.64 7.89 4.68
CA ARG A 167 -10.26 9.12 4.15
C ARG A 167 -11.54 9.47 4.89
N THR A 168 -12.38 8.49 5.15
CA THR A 168 -13.66 8.69 5.86
C THR A 168 -13.41 9.08 7.32
N ALA A 169 -12.51 8.37 8.01
CA ALA A 169 -12.17 8.67 9.39
C ALA A 169 -11.53 10.07 9.52
N SER A 170 -10.59 10.42 8.64
CA SER A 170 -9.93 11.72 8.67
C SER A 170 -10.91 12.86 8.36
N GLY A 171 -11.80 12.68 7.38
CA GLY A 171 -12.83 13.68 7.07
C GLY A 171 -13.78 13.93 8.24
N LEU A 172 -14.31 12.85 8.84
CA LEU A 172 -15.23 12.96 9.98
C LEU A 172 -14.54 13.62 11.20
N MET A 173 -13.33 13.19 11.54
CA MET A 173 -12.60 13.78 12.66
C MET A 173 -12.25 15.24 12.41
N ALA A 174 -11.91 15.61 11.18
CA ALA A 174 -11.60 16.98 10.84
C ALA A 174 -12.81 17.91 10.98
N ASP A 175 -14.00 17.46 10.60
CA ASP A 175 -15.24 18.23 10.78
C ASP A 175 -15.61 18.39 12.27
N LEU A 176 -15.27 17.39 13.11
CA LEU A 176 -15.57 17.44 14.56
C LEU A 176 -14.58 18.26 15.37
N ALA A 177 -13.27 18.14 15.07
CA ALA A 177 -12.21 18.68 15.93
C ALA A 177 -11.02 19.29 15.18
N GLY A 178 -11.18 19.54 13.88
CA GLY A 178 -10.15 20.07 13.01
C GLY A 178 -9.11 19.04 12.54
N TRP A 179 -8.38 19.35 11.49
CA TRP A 179 -7.46 18.42 10.84
C TRP A 179 -6.31 17.92 11.72
N ARG A 180 -5.88 18.73 12.70
CA ARG A 180 -4.81 18.34 13.64
C ARG A 180 -5.20 17.18 14.54
N SER A 181 -6.48 17.07 14.89
CA SER A 181 -7.01 16.00 15.74
C SER A 181 -6.82 14.62 15.11
N VAL A 182 -6.86 14.52 13.78
CA VAL A 182 -6.63 13.28 13.02
C VAL A 182 -5.24 12.72 13.33
N TYR A 183 -4.22 13.56 13.27
CA TYR A 183 -2.83 13.15 13.51
C TYR A 183 -2.57 12.87 15.00
N LEU A 184 -3.20 13.62 15.94
CA LEU A 184 -3.10 13.34 17.38
C LEU A 184 -3.77 12.01 17.74
N ALA A 185 -4.94 11.73 17.21
CA ALA A 185 -5.62 10.44 17.42
C ALA A 185 -4.82 9.28 16.83
N SER A 186 -4.24 9.47 15.63
CA SER A 186 -3.37 8.47 15.02
C SER A 186 -2.09 8.26 15.83
N ALA A 187 -1.50 9.31 16.37
CA ALA A 187 -0.34 9.22 17.26
C ALA A 187 -0.67 8.41 18.52
N SER A 188 -1.82 8.67 19.15
CA SER A 188 -2.29 7.94 20.33
C SER A 188 -2.53 6.46 20.02
N LEU A 189 -3.22 6.16 18.94
CA LEU A 189 -3.45 4.79 18.49
C LEU A 189 -2.13 4.06 18.16
N THR A 190 -1.22 4.72 17.45
CA THR A 190 0.08 4.16 17.09
C THR A 190 0.94 3.90 18.33
N ALA A 191 0.92 4.80 19.33
CA ALA A 191 1.62 4.61 20.59
C ALA A 191 1.06 3.40 21.37
N LEU A 192 -0.27 3.26 21.43
CA LEU A 192 -0.93 2.11 22.04
C LEU A 192 -0.54 0.81 21.32
N LEU A 193 -0.59 0.80 20.00
CA LEU A 193 -0.19 -0.37 19.19
C LEU A 193 1.29 -0.70 19.37
N ALA A 194 2.17 0.29 19.45
CA ALA A 194 3.60 0.10 19.74
C ALA A 194 3.81 -0.58 21.10
N LEU A 195 3.09 -0.12 22.13
CA LEU A 195 3.15 -0.70 23.48
C LEU A 195 2.66 -2.15 23.49
N ILE A 196 1.52 -2.43 22.84
CA ILE A 196 0.95 -3.78 22.79
C ILE A 196 1.89 -4.71 22.02
N LEU A 197 2.38 -4.29 20.84
CA LEU A 197 3.33 -5.07 20.03
C LEU A 197 4.64 -5.30 20.78
N TYR A 198 5.15 -4.29 21.50
CA TYR A 198 6.33 -4.48 22.37
C TYR A 198 6.14 -5.58 23.42
N ARG A 199 4.94 -5.75 23.96
CA ARG A 199 4.62 -6.79 24.96
C ARG A 199 4.37 -8.17 24.34
N VAL A 200 3.78 -8.22 23.16
CA VAL A 200 3.26 -9.44 22.52
C VAL A 200 4.28 -10.07 21.55
N LEU A 201 5.14 -9.27 20.91
CA LEU A 201 6.08 -9.81 19.93
C LEU A 201 7.19 -10.64 20.60
N PRO A 202 7.52 -11.82 20.05
CA PRO A 202 8.58 -12.67 20.58
C PRO A 202 9.94 -11.98 20.51
N HIS A 203 10.81 -12.27 21.51
CA HIS A 203 12.13 -11.67 21.64
C HIS A 203 13.18 -12.23 20.66
N HIS A 204 12.92 -13.41 20.11
CA HIS A 204 13.81 -14.07 19.16
C HIS A 204 13.02 -14.43 17.90
N SER A 205 13.51 -13.99 16.77
CA SER A 205 13.10 -14.50 15.47
C SER A 205 14.11 -15.58 15.08
N ASP A 206 13.65 -16.82 14.97
CA ASP A 206 14.44 -17.95 14.47
C ASP A 206 14.75 -17.85 12.95
N ALA A 207 14.53 -16.70 12.35
CA ALA A 207 14.92 -16.48 10.98
C ALA A 207 16.45 -16.50 10.90
N PRO A 208 17.05 -17.39 10.08
CA PRO A 208 18.50 -17.43 9.95
C PRO A 208 19.02 -16.06 9.54
N PRO A 209 20.06 -15.54 10.19
CA PRO A 209 20.63 -14.25 9.85
C PRO A 209 21.05 -14.29 8.38
N THR A 210 20.56 -13.33 7.61
CA THR A 210 20.99 -13.15 6.23
C THR A 210 22.50 -12.94 6.23
N THR A 211 23.26 -13.76 5.52
CA THR A 211 24.73 -13.63 5.37
C THR A 211 25.09 -12.37 4.57
N LEU A 212 24.12 -11.73 3.94
CA LEU A 212 24.32 -10.53 3.12
C LEU A 212 24.42 -9.28 3.99
N ARG A 213 25.42 -8.45 3.72
CA ARG A 213 25.53 -7.11 4.32
C ARG A 213 24.43 -6.20 3.77
N TYR A 214 23.96 -5.26 4.57
CA TYR A 214 22.89 -4.32 4.19
C TYR A 214 23.12 -3.65 2.81
N GLY A 215 24.34 -3.16 2.52
CA GLY A 215 24.65 -2.58 1.20
C GLY A 215 24.55 -3.59 0.04
N GLN A 216 24.76 -4.88 0.29
CA GLN A 216 24.60 -5.94 -0.71
C GLN A 216 23.10 -6.18 -0.99
N LEU A 217 22.25 -6.07 0.02
CA LEU A 217 20.78 -6.14 -0.15
C LEU A 217 20.28 -5.02 -1.05
N LEU A 218 20.67 -3.77 -0.78
CA LEU A 218 20.29 -2.63 -1.62
C LEU A 218 20.79 -2.80 -3.06
N ARG A 219 22.07 -3.19 -3.22
CA ARG A 219 22.65 -3.43 -4.55
C ARG A 219 21.93 -4.57 -5.28
N SER A 220 21.52 -5.63 -4.58
CA SER A 220 20.80 -6.76 -5.17
C SER A 220 19.46 -6.34 -5.76
N THR A 221 18.74 -5.45 -5.07
CA THR A 221 17.46 -4.90 -5.57
C THR A 221 17.68 -4.14 -6.88
N ILE A 222 18.69 -3.26 -6.94
CA ILE A 222 19.03 -2.50 -8.16
C ILE A 222 19.43 -3.46 -9.29
N THR A 223 20.25 -4.49 -8.97
CA THR A 223 20.73 -5.47 -9.97
C THR A 223 19.57 -6.28 -10.55
N LEU A 224 18.55 -6.65 -9.73
CA LEU A 224 17.35 -7.34 -10.20
C LEU A 224 16.58 -6.50 -11.22
N PHE A 225 16.43 -5.18 -10.98
CA PHE A 225 15.83 -4.28 -11.97
C PHE A 225 16.61 -4.23 -13.27
N GLY A 226 17.95 -4.27 -13.19
CA GLY A 226 18.80 -4.32 -14.39
C GLY A 226 18.60 -5.58 -15.23
N ARG A 227 18.37 -6.72 -14.59
CA ARG A 227 18.29 -8.04 -15.24
C ARG A 227 16.88 -8.42 -15.69
N GLU A 228 15.85 -8.11 -14.88
CA GLU A 228 14.49 -8.59 -15.08
C GLU A 228 13.65 -7.59 -15.90
N ARG A 229 13.46 -7.88 -17.20
CA ARG A 229 12.62 -7.05 -18.09
C ARG A 229 11.16 -6.98 -17.64
N LEU A 230 10.61 -8.11 -17.16
CA LEU A 230 9.23 -8.16 -16.69
C LEU A 230 9.04 -7.25 -15.46
N LEU A 231 10.00 -7.26 -14.52
CA LEU A 231 9.95 -6.38 -13.35
C LEU A 231 9.91 -4.91 -13.75
N ARG A 232 10.79 -4.48 -14.67
CA ARG A 232 10.79 -3.09 -15.17
C ARG A 232 9.47 -2.70 -15.80
N LEU A 233 8.91 -3.58 -16.64
CA LEU A 233 7.64 -3.32 -17.30
C LEU A 233 6.49 -3.20 -16.28
N ARG A 234 6.43 -4.13 -15.31
CA ARG A 234 5.39 -4.09 -14.27
C ARG A 234 5.56 -2.91 -13.32
N ALA A 235 6.79 -2.51 -13.03
CA ALA A 235 7.08 -1.30 -12.25
C ALA A 235 6.64 -0.03 -13.00
N LEU A 236 6.84 0.04 -14.32
CA LEU A 236 6.37 1.17 -15.12
C LEU A 236 4.84 1.23 -15.19
N PHE A 237 4.14 0.08 -15.32
CA PHE A 237 2.69 0.05 -15.14
C PHE A 237 2.30 0.53 -13.75
N GLY A 238 2.98 0.08 -12.69
CA GLY A 238 2.76 0.56 -11.32
C GLY A 238 2.88 2.07 -11.21
N LEU A 239 3.94 2.65 -11.75
CA LEU A 239 4.15 4.10 -11.79
C LEU A 239 2.98 4.83 -12.44
N LEU A 240 2.57 4.41 -13.64
CA LEU A 240 1.54 5.10 -14.43
C LEU A 240 0.14 4.99 -13.81
N ILE A 241 -0.25 3.79 -13.35
CA ILE A 241 -1.57 3.62 -12.73
C ILE A 241 -1.69 4.38 -11.41
N PHE A 242 -0.60 4.45 -10.62
CA PHE A 242 -0.61 5.20 -9.37
C PHE A 242 -0.40 6.70 -9.56
N ALA A 243 0.22 7.13 -10.67
CA ALA A 243 0.17 8.52 -11.10
C ALA A 243 -1.28 8.95 -11.41
N ALA A 244 -2.03 8.15 -12.19
CA ALA A 244 -3.44 8.41 -12.47
C ALA A 244 -4.31 8.37 -11.19
N PHE A 245 -4.12 7.35 -10.32
CA PHE A 245 -4.80 7.24 -9.04
C PHE A 245 -4.57 8.47 -8.15
N SER A 246 -3.31 8.86 -7.99
CA SER A 246 -2.95 10.00 -7.15
C SER A 246 -3.39 11.34 -7.77
N THR A 247 -3.45 11.44 -9.09
CA THR A 247 -4.04 12.59 -9.79
C THR A 247 -5.46 12.84 -9.34
N LEU A 248 -6.31 11.82 -9.26
CA LEU A 248 -7.67 11.94 -8.74
C LEU A 248 -7.68 12.26 -7.24
N TRP A 249 -7.11 11.37 -6.42
CA TRP A 249 -7.30 11.42 -4.97
C TRP A 249 -6.61 12.59 -4.27
N SER A 250 -5.58 13.19 -4.89
CA SER A 250 -4.90 14.37 -4.34
C SER A 250 -5.55 15.70 -4.75
N SER A 251 -6.49 15.67 -5.68
CA SER A 251 -7.09 16.90 -6.19
C SER A 251 -8.62 16.93 -6.11
N VAL A 252 -9.30 15.78 -5.96
CA VAL A 252 -10.77 15.70 -5.97
C VAL A 252 -11.43 16.51 -4.84
N ALA A 253 -10.74 16.67 -3.70
CA ALA A 253 -11.23 17.49 -2.61
C ALA A 253 -11.36 18.97 -3.00
N LEU A 254 -10.52 19.48 -3.90
CA LEU A 254 -10.50 20.89 -4.30
C LEU A 254 -11.83 21.32 -4.96
N PRO A 255 -12.29 20.72 -6.08
CA PRO A 255 -13.55 21.10 -6.71
C PRO A 255 -14.77 20.78 -5.84
N LEU A 256 -14.69 19.84 -4.90
CA LEU A 256 -15.79 19.48 -4.01
C LEU A 256 -15.93 20.44 -2.82
N SER A 257 -14.85 21.10 -2.41
CA SER A 257 -14.84 22.11 -1.35
C SER A 257 -15.26 23.49 -1.84
N GLU A 258 -15.37 23.70 -3.15
CA GLU A 258 -15.75 24.94 -3.81
C GLU A 258 -17.18 24.89 -4.37
N ALA A 259 -17.64 26.02 -4.95
CA ALA A 259 -18.91 26.06 -5.68
C ALA A 259 -18.92 25.04 -6.84
N PRO A 260 -20.04 24.36 -7.09
CA PRO A 260 -21.37 24.54 -6.48
C PRO A 260 -21.62 23.70 -5.22
N TYR A 261 -20.68 22.84 -4.79
CA TYR A 261 -20.97 21.78 -3.82
C TYR A 261 -20.71 22.17 -2.37
N PHE A 262 -19.60 22.82 -2.06
CA PHE A 262 -19.19 23.17 -0.69
C PHE A 262 -19.30 21.98 0.29
N LEU A 263 -18.85 20.78 -0.12
CA LEU A 263 -18.99 19.58 0.70
C LEU A 263 -18.07 19.62 1.93
N PRO A 264 -18.56 19.15 3.10
CA PRO A 264 -17.74 18.96 4.28
C PRO A 264 -16.71 17.83 4.08
N HIS A 265 -15.65 17.81 4.88
CA HIS A 265 -14.58 16.80 4.79
C HIS A 265 -15.10 15.37 4.96
N SER A 266 -16.14 15.19 5.80
CA SER A 266 -16.80 13.90 5.99
C SER A 266 -17.44 13.37 4.71
N ALA A 267 -18.11 14.22 3.94
CA ALA A 267 -18.71 13.84 2.66
C ALA A 267 -17.64 13.52 1.60
N ILE A 268 -16.57 14.34 1.54
CA ILE A 268 -15.41 14.09 0.65
C ILE A 268 -14.72 12.80 1.06
N GLY A 269 -14.50 12.59 2.36
CA GLY A 269 -13.89 11.37 2.90
C GLY A 269 -14.73 10.12 2.64
N ALA A 270 -16.07 10.24 2.65
CA ALA A 270 -16.98 9.13 2.37
C ALA A 270 -16.83 8.56 0.95
N LEU A 271 -16.32 9.35 -0.02
CA LEU A 271 -15.93 8.82 -1.33
C LEU A 271 -14.92 7.69 -1.22
N GLY A 272 -14.08 7.69 -0.17
CA GLY A 272 -13.15 6.59 0.11
C GLY A 272 -13.82 5.23 0.30
N LEU A 273 -15.08 5.19 0.79
CA LEU A 273 -15.85 3.95 0.95
C LEU A 273 -16.23 3.33 -0.40
N ILE A 274 -16.34 4.14 -1.45
CA ILE A 274 -16.57 3.65 -2.81
C ILE A 274 -15.41 2.76 -3.27
N GLY A 275 -14.21 2.99 -2.76
CA GLY A 275 -13.02 2.15 -2.99
C GLY A 275 -13.17 0.68 -2.55
N VAL A 276 -14.23 0.31 -1.79
CA VAL A 276 -14.58 -1.09 -1.54
C VAL A 276 -14.75 -1.87 -2.85
N ALA A 277 -15.25 -1.21 -3.90
CA ALA A 277 -15.31 -1.79 -5.24
C ALA A 277 -13.92 -2.27 -5.72
N GLY A 278 -12.85 -1.52 -5.43
CA GLY A 278 -11.47 -1.94 -5.73
C GLY A 278 -11.07 -3.24 -5.05
N ALA A 279 -11.49 -3.48 -3.80
CA ALA A 279 -11.21 -4.74 -3.11
C ALA A 279 -11.88 -5.95 -3.81
N LEU A 280 -13.09 -5.77 -4.35
CA LEU A 280 -13.76 -6.79 -5.15
C LEU A 280 -12.99 -7.08 -6.45
N ALA A 281 -12.50 -6.04 -7.11
CA ALA A 281 -11.67 -6.18 -8.31
C ALA A 281 -10.36 -6.93 -8.02
N ALA A 282 -9.73 -6.70 -6.87
CA ALA A 282 -8.53 -7.42 -6.47
C ALA A 282 -8.77 -8.93 -6.40
N THR A 283 -9.90 -9.34 -5.80
CA THR A 283 -10.28 -10.76 -5.71
C THR A 283 -10.55 -11.37 -7.08
N LEU A 284 -11.26 -10.64 -7.96
CA LEU A 284 -11.54 -11.10 -9.32
C LEU A 284 -10.27 -11.21 -10.16
N ALA A 285 -9.40 -10.20 -10.09
CA ALA A 285 -8.12 -10.19 -10.77
C ALA A 285 -7.23 -11.37 -10.34
N GLY A 286 -7.18 -11.69 -9.04
CA GLY A 286 -6.47 -12.87 -8.53
C GLY A 286 -6.96 -14.14 -9.19
N ARG A 287 -8.28 -14.38 -9.21
CA ARG A 287 -8.89 -15.56 -9.86
C ARG A 287 -8.61 -15.66 -11.37
N LEU A 288 -8.60 -14.50 -12.06
CA LEU A 288 -8.28 -14.45 -13.50
C LEU A 288 -6.80 -14.74 -13.75
N ASN A 289 -5.92 -14.27 -12.85
CA ASN A 289 -4.49 -14.55 -12.90
C ASN A 289 -4.20 -16.05 -12.74
N ASP A 290 -4.89 -16.73 -11.80
CA ASP A 290 -4.78 -18.16 -11.57
C ASP A 290 -5.21 -18.97 -12.82
N ARG A 291 -6.09 -18.40 -13.65
CA ARG A 291 -6.52 -18.98 -14.93
C ARG A 291 -5.59 -18.64 -16.11
N GLY A 292 -4.48 -17.97 -15.86
CA GLY A 292 -3.52 -17.58 -16.92
C GLY A 292 -3.97 -16.39 -17.77
N LEU A 293 -4.98 -15.63 -17.34
CA LEU A 293 -5.55 -14.50 -18.08
C LEU A 293 -4.93 -13.15 -17.73
N SER A 294 -3.77 -13.12 -17.07
CA SER A 294 -3.11 -11.89 -16.55
C SER A 294 -2.91 -10.80 -17.62
N GLY A 295 -2.57 -11.20 -18.85
CA GLY A 295 -2.42 -10.27 -19.97
C GLY A 295 -3.73 -9.56 -20.33
N ARG A 296 -4.82 -10.32 -20.47
CA ARG A 296 -6.16 -9.78 -20.78
C ARG A 296 -6.70 -8.93 -19.62
N THR A 297 -6.53 -9.39 -18.39
CA THR A 297 -6.91 -8.63 -17.18
C THR A 297 -6.22 -7.28 -17.15
N THR A 298 -4.90 -7.22 -17.42
CA THR A 298 -4.16 -5.96 -17.49
C THR A 298 -4.73 -5.04 -18.58
N GLY A 299 -4.96 -5.54 -19.81
CA GLY A 299 -5.45 -4.73 -20.92
C GLY A 299 -6.84 -4.15 -20.69
N ILE A 300 -7.79 -4.99 -20.23
CA ILE A 300 -9.16 -4.55 -19.91
C ILE A 300 -9.14 -3.52 -18.79
N ALA A 301 -8.37 -3.76 -17.72
CA ALA A 301 -8.27 -2.84 -16.61
C ALA A 301 -7.65 -1.48 -17.02
N LEU A 302 -6.62 -1.48 -17.87
CA LEU A 302 -6.04 -0.23 -18.38
C LEU A 302 -6.99 0.54 -19.30
N ALA A 303 -7.78 -0.15 -20.13
CA ALA A 303 -8.83 0.47 -20.92
C ALA A 303 -9.93 1.08 -20.03
N LEU A 304 -10.32 0.36 -18.97
CA LEU A 304 -11.28 0.85 -17.98
C LEU A 304 -10.75 2.07 -17.23
N LEU A 305 -9.44 2.07 -16.88
CA LEU A 305 -8.76 3.20 -16.24
C LEU A 305 -8.80 4.44 -17.15
N ALA A 306 -8.52 4.29 -18.43
CA ALA A 306 -8.60 5.39 -19.38
C ALA A 306 -10.05 5.91 -19.52
N ALA A 307 -11.02 5.00 -19.61
CA ALA A 307 -12.44 5.35 -19.72
C ALA A 307 -13.01 6.03 -18.46
N SER A 308 -12.45 5.76 -17.27
CA SER A 308 -12.92 6.34 -16.01
C SER A 308 -12.84 7.87 -15.97
N TRP A 309 -11.94 8.46 -16.74
CA TRP A 309 -11.76 9.91 -16.80
C TRP A 309 -12.90 10.62 -17.55
N LEU A 310 -13.69 9.92 -18.37
CA LEU A 310 -14.87 10.49 -19.04
C LEU A 310 -15.94 10.94 -18.02
N PRO A 311 -16.46 10.05 -17.15
CA PRO A 311 -17.39 10.50 -16.12
C PRO A 311 -16.74 11.45 -15.10
N LEU A 312 -15.45 11.30 -14.76
CA LEU A 312 -14.76 12.22 -13.87
C LEU A 312 -14.69 13.66 -14.40
N ALA A 313 -14.68 13.86 -15.71
CA ALA A 313 -14.72 15.20 -16.29
C ALA A 313 -16.02 15.96 -15.96
N PHE A 314 -17.11 15.24 -15.67
CA PHE A 314 -18.40 15.82 -15.31
C PHE A 314 -18.58 16.01 -13.79
N THR A 315 -17.54 15.88 -12.99
CA THR A 315 -17.60 16.03 -11.51
C THR A 315 -18.29 17.33 -11.09
N ARG A 316 -18.03 18.46 -11.77
CA ARG A 316 -18.61 19.76 -11.43
C ARG A 316 -20.13 19.87 -11.69
N SER A 317 -20.69 18.98 -12.51
CA SER A 317 -22.12 18.98 -12.88
C SER A 317 -22.87 17.79 -12.27
N SER A 318 -22.20 16.72 -11.87
CA SER A 318 -22.84 15.51 -11.36
C SER A 318 -21.97 14.73 -10.40
N LEU A 319 -22.41 14.60 -9.13
CA LEU A 319 -21.77 13.72 -8.15
C LEU A 319 -21.91 12.23 -8.51
N TRP A 320 -22.97 11.86 -9.23
CA TRP A 320 -23.14 10.49 -9.73
C TRP A 320 -22.05 10.14 -10.76
N ALA A 321 -21.72 11.08 -11.65
CA ALA A 321 -20.63 10.90 -12.60
C ALA A 321 -19.29 10.73 -11.87
N LEU A 322 -19.04 11.52 -10.81
CA LEU A 322 -17.88 11.32 -9.94
C LEU A 322 -17.87 9.92 -9.33
N CYS A 323 -18.96 9.47 -8.71
CA CYS A 323 -19.02 8.14 -8.09
C CYS A 323 -18.73 7.03 -9.09
N VAL A 324 -19.33 7.09 -10.29
CA VAL A 324 -19.07 6.10 -11.36
C VAL A 324 -17.58 6.14 -11.76
N GLY A 325 -17.03 7.33 -11.96
CA GLY A 325 -15.62 7.49 -12.33
C GLY A 325 -14.66 6.94 -11.26
N VAL A 326 -14.92 7.20 -9.98
CA VAL A 326 -14.14 6.67 -8.84
C VAL A 326 -14.21 5.14 -8.80
N ILE A 327 -15.40 4.54 -8.95
CA ILE A 327 -15.57 3.09 -8.99
C ILE A 327 -14.72 2.48 -10.11
N LEU A 328 -14.83 3.00 -11.31
CA LEU A 328 -14.11 2.49 -12.48
C LEU A 328 -12.59 2.62 -12.31
N LEU A 329 -12.13 3.75 -11.80
CA LEU A 329 -10.72 4.01 -11.55
C LEU A 329 -10.15 3.06 -10.49
N ASP A 330 -10.80 2.94 -9.34
CA ASP A 330 -10.33 2.11 -8.24
C ASP A 330 -10.36 0.62 -8.61
N LEU A 331 -11.41 0.14 -9.31
CA LEU A 331 -11.47 -1.21 -9.87
C LEU A 331 -10.29 -1.48 -10.80
N ALA A 332 -10.02 -0.57 -11.72
CA ALA A 332 -8.97 -0.71 -12.71
C ALA A 332 -7.58 -0.72 -12.09
N VAL A 333 -7.29 0.25 -11.20
CA VAL A 333 -6.00 0.35 -10.50
C VAL A 333 -5.71 -0.90 -9.70
N GLN A 334 -6.68 -1.38 -8.91
CA GLN A 334 -6.50 -2.56 -8.08
C GLN A 334 -6.32 -3.84 -8.92
N ALA A 335 -7.07 -3.99 -10.02
CA ALA A 335 -6.90 -5.14 -10.90
C ALA A 335 -5.49 -5.20 -11.50
N VAL A 336 -4.95 -4.07 -12.00
CA VAL A 336 -3.58 -4.02 -12.52
C VAL A 336 -2.55 -4.22 -11.41
N HIS A 337 -2.76 -3.60 -10.26
CA HIS A 337 -1.84 -3.69 -9.11
C HIS A 337 -1.66 -5.14 -8.63
N VAL A 338 -2.77 -5.85 -8.38
CA VAL A 338 -2.74 -7.25 -7.95
C VAL A 338 -2.12 -8.14 -9.03
N THR A 339 -2.46 -7.91 -10.31
CA THR A 339 -1.86 -8.65 -11.43
C THR A 339 -0.34 -8.43 -11.49
N ASN A 340 0.13 -7.19 -11.33
CA ASN A 340 1.56 -6.88 -11.29
C ASN A 340 2.26 -7.60 -10.14
N GLN A 341 1.72 -7.57 -8.94
CA GLN A 341 2.29 -8.24 -7.78
C GLN A 341 2.36 -9.75 -7.98
N THR A 342 1.27 -10.39 -8.47
CA THR A 342 1.23 -11.83 -8.75
C THR A 342 2.33 -12.25 -9.73
N LEU A 343 2.49 -11.52 -10.82
CA LEU A 343 3.50 -11.83 -11.82
C LEU A 343 4.94 -11.58 -11.34
N ILE A 344 5.15 -10.56 -10.52
CA ILE A 344 6.45 -10.24 -9.92
C ILE A 344 6.84 -11.34 -8.91
N TYR A 345 5.92 -11.78 -8.05
CA TYR A 345 6.18 -12.89 -7.12
C TYR A 345 6.54 -14.20 -7.83
N ALA A 346 5.93 -14.46 -8.99
CA ALA A 346 6.20 -15.66 -9.77
C ALA A 346 7.60 -15.68 -10.42
N LEU A 347 8.29 -14.53 -10.55
CA LEU A 347 9.63 -14.46 -11.15
C LEU A 347 10.68 -15.16 -10.29
N HIS A 348 10.74 -14.83 -9.01
CA HIS A 348 11.71 -15.37 -8.05
C HIS A 348 11.04 -15.49 -6.68
N PRO A 349 10.48 -16.63 -6.32
CA PRO A 349 9.81 -16.84 -5.04
C PRO A 349 10.69 -16.50 -3.82
N ASP A 350 11.99 -16.80 -3.90
CA ASP A 350 12.95 -16.54 -2.83
C ASP A 350 13.33 -15.05 -2.67
N ALA A 351 13.09 -14.24 -3.70
CA ALA A 351 13.36 -12.80 -3.73
C ALA A 351 12.10 -11.94 -3.75
N GLY A 352 10.92 -12.54 -3.57
CA GLY A 352 9.62 -11.91 -3.76
C GLY A 352 9.46 -10.60 -2.99
N SER A 353 9.82 -10.56 -1.71
CA SER A 353 9.71 -9.34 -0.89
C SER A 353 10.57 -8.18 -1.42
N ARG A 354 11.79 -8.47 -1.91
CA ARG A 354 12.69 -7.45 -2.49
C ARG A 354 12.18 -6.94 -3.83
N LEU A 355 11.63 -7.83 -4.66
CA LEU A 355 11.04 -7.47 -5.94
C LEU A 355 9.80 -6.60 -5.78
N ILE A 356 8.93 -6.96 -4.82
CA ILE A 356 7.75 -6.15 -4.49
C ILE A 356 8.17 -4.80 -3.88
N GLY A 357 9.17 -4.77 -2.99
CA GLY A 357 9.70 -3.53 -2.45
C GLY A 357 10.17 -2.58 -3.56
N GLY A 358 10.94 -3.10 -4.52
CA GLY A 358 11.37 -2.32 -5.69
C GLY A 358 10.19 -1.84 -6.56
N TYR A 359 9.20 -2.69 -6.82
CA TYR A 359 7.97 -2.31 -7.53
C TYR A 359 7.22 -1.18 -6.78
N MET A 360 7.14 -1.25 -5.45
CA MET A 360 6.46 -0.26 -4.63
C MET A 360 7.21 1.09 -4.58
N VAL A 361 8.52 1.14 -4.87
CA VAL A 361 9.23 2.41 -5.08
C VAL A 361 8.67 3.13 -6.32
N PHE A 362 8.43 2.42 -7.43
CA PHE A 362 7.80 2.99 -8.62
C PHE A 362 6.36 3.43 -8.39
N TYR A 363 5.60 2.66 -7.59
CA TYR A 363 4.30 3.07 -7.05
C TYR A 363 4.40 4.45 -6.38
N SER A 364 5.38 4.63 -5.48
CA SER A 364 5.55 5.87 -4.73
C SER A 364 5.96 7.04 -5.63
N ILE A 365 6.84 6.80 -6.62
CA ILE A 365 7.23 7.81 -7.61
C ILE A 365 6.01 8.24 -8.42
N GLY A 366 5.20 7.29 -8.91
CA GLY A 366 3.97 7.59 -9.64
C GLY A 366 3.00 8.41 -8.79
N SER A 367 2.76 7.98 -7.55
CA SER A 367 1.85 8.70 -6.63
C SER A 367 2.35 10.13 -6.35
N ALA A 368 3.64 10.31 -6.09
CA ALA A 368 4.23 11.63 -5.85
C ALA A 368 4.09 12.55 -7.08
N THR A 369 4.40 12.01 -8.27
CA THR A 369 4.30 12.75 -9.54
C THR A 369 2.86 13.14 -9.84
N GLY A 370 1.91 12.20 -9.68
CA GLY A 370 0.49 12.47 -9.91
C GLY A 370 -0.06 13.53 -8.96
N ALA A 371 0.32 13.48 -7.68
CA ALA A 371 -0.14 14.43 -6.68
C ALA A 371 0.31 15.87 -6.99
N ILE A 372 1.61 16.09 -7.18
CA ILE A 372 2.13 17.45 -7.44
C ILE A 372 1.65 18.00 -8.78
N ALA A 373 1.62 17.17 -9.82
CA ALA A 373 1.17 17.58 -11.14
C ALA A 373 -0.32 17.94 -11.16
N ALA A 374 -1.17 17.14 -10.47
CA ALA A 374 -2.61 17.38 -10.43
C ALA A 374 -2.95 18.68 -9.70
N THR A 375 -2.39 18.91 -8.52
CA THR A 375 -2.70 20.10 -7.73
C THR A 375 -2.13 21.38 -8.35
N SER A 376 -0.92 21.32 -8.94
CA SER A 376 -0.35 22.44 -9.69
C SER A 376 -1.19 22.76 -10.92
N LEU A 377 -1.64 21.75 -11.66
CA LEU A 377 -2.44 21.92 -12.86
C LEU A 377 -3.86 22.41 -12.52
N TYR A 378 -4.43 21.95 -11.40
CA TYR A 378 -5.72 22.45 -10.91
C TYR A 378 -5.67 23.95 -10.64
N ALA A 379 -4.60 24.42 -10.00
CA ALA A 379 -4.42 25.83 -9.66
C ALA A 379 -4.35 26.75 -10.89
N VAL A 380 -3.82 26.26 -12.03
CA VAL A 380 -3.62 27.06 -13.25
C VAL A 380 -4.77 26.89 -14.25
N ALA A 381 -5.29 25.68 -14.40
CA ALA A 381 -6.20 25.31 -15.50
C ALA A 381 -7.47 24.57 -15.05
N GLY A 382 -7.66 24.39 -13.73
CA GLY A 382 -8.87 23.81 -13.13
C GLY A 382 -9.05 22.30 -13.37
N TRP A 383 -10.26 21.83 -13.05
CA TRP A 383 -10.58 20.39 -13.01
C TRP A 383 -10.46 19.67 -14.36
N GLY A 384 -10.83 20.32 -15.45
CA GLY A 384 -10.74 19.72 -16.79
C GLY A 384 -9.31 19.33 -17.17
N ALA A 385 -8.33 20.18 -16.80
CA ALA A 385 -6.92 19.90 -17.06
C ALA A 385 -6.39 18.74 -16.19
N VAL A 386 -6.88 18.62 -14.95
CA VAL A 386 -6.58 17.46 -14.08
C VAL A 386 -7.09 16.16 -14.69
N CYS A 387 -8.32 16.17 -15.21
CA CYS A 387 -8.89 15.01 -15.90
C CYS A 387 -8.09 14.64 -17.16
N ALA A 388 -7.66 15.64 -17.94
CA ALA A 388 -6.79 15.41 -19.10
C ALA A 388 -5.43 14.80 -18.71
N LEU A 389 -4.83 15.25 -17.61
CA LEU A 389 -3.58 14.69 -17.07
C LEU A 389 -3.75 13.22 -16.66
N GLY A 390 -4.80 12.90 -15.91
CA GLY A 390 -5.07 11.54 -15.49
C GLY A 390 -5.40 10.61 -16.67
N ALA A 391 -6.16 11.10 -17.64
CA ALA A 391 -6.41 10.40 -18.89
C ALA A 391 -5.08 10.15 -19.66
N ALA A 392 -4.16 11.12 -19.70
CA ALA A 392 -2.86 10.98 -20.36
C ALA A 392 -2.02 9.87 -19.71
N PHE A 393 -1.91 9.81 -18.36
CA PHE A 393 -1.23 8.71 -17.67
C PHE A 393 -1.85 7.36 -17.99
N SER A 394 -3.18 7.30 -18.01
CA SER A 394 -3.94 6.07 -18.27
C SER A 394 -3.77 5.60 -19.72
N CYS A 395 -3.86 6.51 -20.69
CA CYS A 395 -3.64 6.21 -22.10
C CYS A 395 -2.19 5.81 -22.38
N LEU A 396 -1.22 6.43 -21.70
CA LEU A 396 0.19 6.03 -21.81
C LEU A 396 0.41 4.61 -21.29
N ALA A 397 -0.23 4.24 -20.17
CA ALA A 397 -0.18 2.88 -19.65
C ALA A 397 -0.83 1.88 -20.63
N LEU A 398 -1.97 2.23 -21.20
CA LEU A 398 -2.65 1.40 -22.20
C LEU A 398 -1.81 1.26 -23.48
N ALA A 399 -1.23 2.35 -23.98
CA ALA A 399 -0.35 2.32 -25.14
C ALA A 399 0.88 1.44 -24.89
N LEU A 400 1.51 1.58 -23.71
CA LEU A 400 2.62 0.72 -23.31
C LEU A 400 2.23 -0.76 -23.32
N TRP A 401 1.03 -1.10 -22.88
CA TRP A 401 0.53 -2.47 -22.90
C TRP A 401 0.31 -2.98 -24.34
N VAL A 402 -0.29 -2.19 -25.22
CA VAL A 402 -0.55 -2.53 -26.63
C VAL A 402 0.75 -2.82 -27.39
N PHE A 403 1.77 -1.98 -27.19
CA PHE A 403 3.08 -2.13 -27.86
C PHE A 403 4.01 -3.15 -27.20
N THR A 404 3.61 -3.74 -26.07
CA THR A 404 4.43 -4.76 -25.43
C THR A 404 4.05 -6.16 -25.96
N PRO A 405 5.03 -6.96 -26.46
CA PRO A 405 4.75 -8.31 -26.92
C PRO A 405 4.13 -9.18 -25.83
N HIS A 406 2.96 -9.77 -26.11
CA HIS A 406 2.16 -10.51 -25.12
C HIS A 406 2.87 -11.78 -24.57
N ARG A 407 3.92 -12.27 -25.23
CA ARG A 407 4.75 -13.41 -24.75
C ARG A 407 5.52 -13.10 -23.44
N ILE A 408 5.67 -11.83 -23.07
CA ILE A 408 6.36 -11.42 -21.83
C ILE A 408 5.36 -11.30 -20.66
N ALA A 409 4.06 -11.42 -20.94
CA ALA A 409 2.99 -11.18 -19.99
C ALA A 409 2.47 -12.45 -19.26
N GLY A 410 2.94 -13.65 -19.61
CA GLY A 410 2.49 -14.91 -19.01
C GLY A 410 3.58 -15.59 -18.19
N PRO A 411 3.21 -16.44 -17.22
CA PRO A 411 4.17 -17.29 -16.54
C PRO A 411 4.89 -18.17 -17.56
N ALA A 412 6.21 -18.29 -17.43
CA ALA A 412 6.97 -19.27 -18.20
C ALA A 412 6.30 -20.63 -17.99
N THR A 413 5.76 -21.22 -19.05
CA THR A 413 5.25 -22.58 -19.00
C THR A 413 6.40 -23.47 -18.53
N THR A 414 6.31 -23.98 -17.32
CA THR A 414 7.20 -25.01 -16.82
C THR A 414 7.18 -26.13 -17.83
N LYS A 415 8.29 -26.33 -18.56
CA LYS A 415 8.48 -27.50 -19.40
C LYS A 415 8.22 -28.72 -18.51
N ARG A 416 7.13 -29.44 -18.78
CA ARG A 416 6.93 -30.77 -18.22
C ARG A 416 8.21 -31.58 -18.51
N PRO A 417 8.82 -32.20 -17.49
CA PRO A 417 9.91 -33.11 -17.76
C PRO A 417 9.38 -34.17 -18.73
N SER A 418 10.03 -34.31 -19.87
CA SER A 418 9.79 -35.37 -20.83
C SER A 418 9.90 -36.69 -20.07
N ARG A 419 8.80 -37.44 -19.96
CA ARG A 419 8.85 -38.85 -19.58
C ARG A 419 9.69 -39.56 -20.65
N SER A 420 10.97 -39.80 -20.32
CA SER A 420 11.76 -40.78 -21.04
C SER A 420 11.18 -42.14 -20.67
N GLY A 421 10.42 -42.68 -21.59
CA GLY A 421 10.05 -44.10 -21.56
C GLY A 421 11.29 -44.93 -21.75
N GLY A 422 11.43 -45.96 -20.96
CA GLY A 422 12.31 -47.07 -21.05
C GLY A 422 11.69 -48.18 -20.24
#